data_7fd01ef60759260f4c364a3e5629c9d2
#
_entry.id   7fd01ef60759260f4c364a3e5629c9d2
#
_cell.length_a   1.000
_cell.length_b   1.000
_cell.length_c   1.000
_cell.angle_alpha   90.00
_cell.angle_beta   90.00
_cell.angle_gamma   90.00
#
_symmetry.space_group_name_H-M   'P 1'
#
loop_
_entity.id
_entity.type
_entity.pdbx_description
1 polymer ?
#
loop_
_entity_poly.entity_id
_entity_poly.type
_entity_poly.pdbx_seq_one_letter_code
_entity_poly.pdbx_strand_id
1 'polypeptide(L)'
;MTEPVKTVGNVSLSTYQGLDGRNFTLCGAEENYKFGKGYASAFLGAATDFNTEGMFVLDVKGGYDYDKNGIFNQNLRIRNKMGKNTEAVQIRYSPLSVDVPVGKNTNIYLNPHYSGQMDFKQDKWTNSAGVFAGVTQKLNENASLSLEAQRYNLQDIKDNSAKNWSVNAIVSYKF
;
A
#
# COMPACT_ATOMS: atom_id res chain seq x y z
N MET A 1 11.92 -0.86 -31.05
CA MET A 1 11.20 0.38 -30.63
C MET A 1 10.65 0.13 -29.23
N THR A 2 11.16 0.86 -28.25
CA THR A 2 10.60 0.85 -26.88
C THR A 2 9.26 1.56 -26.92
N GLU A 3 8.18 0.89 -26.49
CA GLU A 3 6.88 1.54 -26.34
C GLU A 3 7.02 2.75 -25.41
N PRO A 4 6.32 3.86 -25.71
CA PRO A 4 6.38 5.04 -24.87
C PRO A 4 5.90 4.68 -23.44
N VAL A 5 6.66 5.09 -22.46
CA VAL A 5 6.32 4.95 -21.03
C VAL A 5 5.02 5.71 -20.79
N LYS A 6 3.97 4.99 -20.38
CA LYS A 6 2.68 5.58 -20.05
C LYS A 6 2.72 6.06 -18.60
N THR A 7 2.67 7.37 -18.39
CA THR A 7 2.57 7.98 -17.05
C THR A 7 1.10 8.24 -16.72
N VAL A 8 0.72 7.98 -15.46
CA VAL A 8 -0.61 8.29 -14.92
C VAL A 8 -0.42 8.82 -13.50
N GLY A 9 -0.72 10.10 -13.32
CA GLY A 9 -0.74 10.72 -12.00
C GLY A 9 -2.05 10.47 -11.27
N ASN A 10 -1.99 10.31 -9.95
CA ASN A 10 -3.18 10.29 -9.11
C ASN A 10 -2.93 10.95 -7.75
N VAL A 11 -3.99 11.46 -7.13
CA VAL A 11 -4.01 11.84 -5.72
C VAL A 11 -4.85 10.84 -4.95
N SER A 12 -4.45 10.53 -3.72
CA SER A 12 -5.18 9.62 -2.88
C SER A 12 -5.29 10.11 -1.44
N LEU A 13 -6.41 9.80 -0.81
CA LEU A 13 -6.66 9.91 0.61
C LEU A 13 -6.91 8.52 1.17
N SER A 14 -6.12 8.13 2.15
CA SER A 14 -6.20 6.81 2.78
C SER A 14 -6.36 6.98 4.28
N THR A 15 -7.36 6.33 4.86
CA THR A 15 -7.59 6.29 6.30
C THR A 15 -7.35 4.88 6.81
N TYR A 16 -6.35 4.75 7.66
CA TYR A 16 -5.97 3.51 8.33
C TYR A 16 -6.52 3.48 9.74
N GLN A 17 -7.16 2.38 10.11
CA GLN A 17 -7.65 2.12 11.44
C GLN A 17 -7.15 0.76 11.94
N GLY A 18 -6.27 0.76 12.91
CA GLY A 18 -5.90 -0.44 13.67
C GLY A 18 -7.02 -0.82 14.64
N LEU A 19 -7.28 -2.10 14.81
CA LEU A 19 -8.31 -2.56 15.78
C LEU A 19 -7.88 -2.34 17.24
N ASP A 20 -6.62 -2.00 17.46
CA ASP A 20 -6.06 -1.58 18.76
C ASP A 20 -6.16 -0.07 19.02
N GLY A 21 -6.88 0.68 18.19
CA GLY A 21 -7.10 2.12 18.32
C GLY A 21 -6.11 3.01 17.58
N ARG A 22 -5.03 2.46 16.98
CA ARG A 22 -4.13 3.25 16.12
C ARG A 22 -4.89 3.74 14.90
N ASN A 23 -4.72 5.00 14.56
CA ASN A 23 -5.28 5.57 13.35
C ASN A 23 -4.26 6.49 12.67
N PHE A 24 -4.33 6.53 11.34
CA PHE A 24 -3.58 7.45 10.51
C PHE A 24 -4.36 7.77 9.26
N THR A 25 -4.32 9.03 8.86
CA THR A 25 -4.79 9.48 7.55
C THR A 25 -3.59 9.91 6.73
N LEU A 26 -3.47 9.37 5.53
CA LEU A 26 -2.41 9.65 4.57
C LEU A 26 -3.04 10.29 3.34
N CYS A 27 -2.52 11.45 2.94
CA CYS A 27 -2.90 12.15 1.72
C CYS A 27 -1.66 12.42 0.89
N GLY A 28 -1.72 12.22 -0.41
CA GLY A 28 -0.59 12.49 -1.28
C GLY A 28 -0.86 12.21 -2.75
N ALA A 29 0.18 12.46 -3.55
CA ALA A 29 0.18 12.24 -4.98
C ALA A 29 1.12 11.08 -5.36
N GLU A 30 0.74 10.33 -6.36
CA GLU A 30 1.50 9.21 -6.92
C GLU A 30 1.61 9.36 -8.43
N GLU A 31 2.81 9.15 -8.94
CA GLU A 31 3.08 9.04 -10.37
C GLU A 31 3.38 7.57 -10.68
N ASN A 32 2.74 7.04 -11.73
CA ASN A 32 2.84 5.64 -12.11
C ASN A 32 3.41 5.51 -13.53
N TYR A 33 4.38 4.65 -13.69
CA TYR A 33 5.04 4.33 -14.95
C TYR A 33 4.79 2.85 -15.27
N LYS A 34 4.29 2.55 -16.48
CA LYS A 34 4.10 1.19 -16.96
C LYS A 34 5.01 0.94 -18.17
N PHE A 35 5.75 -0.17 -18.15
CA PHE A 35 6.68 -0.60 -19.19
C PHE A 35 6.53 -2.11 -19.43
N GLY A 36 5.79 -2.47 -20.46
CA GLY A 36 5.45 -3.86 -20.75
C GLY A 36 4.69 -4.51 -19.59
N LYS A 37 5.24 -5.56 -19.02
CA LYS A 37 4.69 -6.26 -17.84
C LYS A 37 5.19 -5.66 -16.51
N GLY A 38 6.16 -4.75 -16.57
CA GLY A 38 6.68 -4.07 -15.38
C GLY A 38 5.95 -2.77 -15.10
N TYR A 39 6.02 -2.33 -13.85
CA TYR A 39 5.59 -1.01 -13.43
C TYR A 39 6.49 -0.45 -12.33
N ALA A 40 6.53 0.85 -12.24
CA ALA A 40 7.13 1.57 -11.11
C ALA A 40 6.21 2.71 -10.71
N SER A 41 6.21 3.08 -9.44
CA SER A 41 5.54 4.28 -8.97
C SER A 41 6.33 4.99 -7.89
N ALA A 42 6.13 6.29 -7.79
CA ALA A 42 6.64 7.12 -6.72
C ALA A 42 5.47 7.91 -6.12
N PHE A 43 5.31 7.83 -4.80
CA PHE A 43 4.30 8.56 -4.05
C PHE A 43 4.98 9.51 -3.07
N LEU A 44 4.45 10.71 -2.98
CA LEU A 44 4.82 11.69 -1.96
C LEU A 44 3.56 12.18 -1.25
N GLY A 45 3.57 12.16 0.08
CA GLY A 45 2.42 12.55 0.86
C GLY A 45 2.75 12.91 2.30
N ALA A 46 1.69 13.24 3.03
CA ALA A 46 1.75 13.49 4.47
C ALA A 46 0.74 12.60 5.19
N ALA A 47 1.13 12.09 6.35
CA ALA A 47 0.28 11.27 7.20
C ALA A 47 0.14 11.89 8.59
N THR A 48 -1.00 11.75 9.21
CA THR A 48 -1.27 12.25 10.57
C THR A 48 -2.28 11.37 11.31
N ASP A 49 -2.14 11.29 12.63
CA ASP A 49 -3.14 10.75 13.54
C ASP A 49 -4.12 11.82 14.06
N PHE A 50 -3.98 13.07 13.59
CA PHE A 50 -4.70 14.28 14.02
C PHE A 50 -4.54 14.64 15.49
N ASN A 51 -3.61 14.03 16.20
CA ASN A 51 -3.40 14.25 17.62
C ASN A 51 -1.94 14.54 17.96
N THR A 52 -1.07 13.55 17.80
CA THR A 52 0.31 13.62 18.29
C THR A 52 1.36 13.56 17.20
N GLU A 53 1.02 13.01 16.05
CA GLU A 53 1.97 12.70 14.98
C GLU A 53 1.56 13.30 13.65
N GLY A 54 2.54 13.95 13.02
CA GLY A 54 2.51 14.31 11.60
C GLY A 54 3.81 13.88 10.95
N MET A 55 3.74 13.27 9.77
CA MET A 55 4.91 12.78 9.07
C MET A 55 4.82 12.97 7.57
N PHE A 56 5.94 13.16 6.92
CA PHE A 56 6.07 12.99 5.47
C PHE A 56 6.28 11.53 5.13
N VAL A 57 5.72 11.12 4.00
CA VAL A 57 5.82 9.77 3.48
C VAL A 57 6.27 9.81 2.03
N LEU A 58 7.40 9.16 1.76
CA LEU A 58 7.88 8.90 0.41
C LEU A 58 7.83 7.39 0.17
N ASP A 59 7.06 6.98 -0.85
CA ASP A 59 6.97 5.58 -1.29
C ASP A 59 7.54 5.43 -2.68
N VAL A 60 8.33 4.39 -2.88
CA VAL A 60 8.70 3.89 -4.20
C VAL A 60 8.25 2.44 -4.31
N LYS A 61 7.55 2.12 -5.38
CA LYS A 61 7.11 0.77 -5.68
C LYS A 61 7.61 0.33 -7.04
N GLY A 62 7.85 -0.95 -7.18
CA GLY A 62 8.11 -1.60 -8.45
C GLY A 62 7.46 -2.96 -8.46
N GLY A 63 7.01 -3.42 -9.62
CA GLY A 63 6.36 -4.70 -9.74
C GLY A 63 6.41 -5.27 -11.15
N TYR A 64 5.94 -6.50 -11.25
CA TYR A 64 5.91 -7.25 -12.50
C TYR A 64 4.67 -8.14 -12.55
N ASP A 65 3.92 -8.07 -13.67
CA ASP A 65 2.77 -8.91 -13.94
C ASP A 65 3.22 -10.26 -14.52
N TYR A 66 2.88 -11.36 -13.87
CA TYR A 66 3.20 -12.71 -14.35
C TYR A 66 2.36 -13.10 -15.56
N ASP A 67 1.11 -12.68 -15.58
CA ASP A 67 0.16 -12.95 -16.68
C ASP A 67 -0.15 -11.68 -17.48
N LYS A 68 -0.83 -11.85 -18.61
CA LYS A 68 -1.20 -10.74 -19.52
C LYS A 68 -2.28 -9.81 -18.96
N ASN A 69 -3.08 -10.31 -18.03
CA ASN A 69 -4.21 -9.58 -17.47
C ASN A 69 -3.86 -8.87 -16.15
N GLY A 70 -2.64 -9.10 -15.62
CA GLY A 70 -2.20 -8.54 -14.34
C GLY A 70 -2.90 -9.15 -13.13
N ILE A 71 -3.53 -10.34 -13.30
CA ILE A 71 -4.20 -11.05 -12.20
C ILE A 71 -3.18 -11.52 -11.16
N PHE A 72 -2.04 -12.03 -11.63
CA PHE A 72 -0.95 -12.47 -10.78
C PHE A 72 0.24 -11.54 -10.97
N ASN A 73 0.71 -10.96 -9.88
CA ASN A 73 1.84 -10.04 -9.91
C ASN A 73 2.72 -10.17 -8.67
N GLN A 74 3.92 -9.62 -8.76
CA GLN A 74 4.79 -9.38 -7.61
C GLN A 74 5.07 -7.90 -7.48
N ASN A 75 5.36 -7.46 -6.26
CA ASN A 75 5.77 -6.10 -6.03
C ASN A 75 6.72 -5.94 -4.84
N LEU A 76 7.56 -4.93 -4.96
CA LEU A 76 8.44 -4.43 -3.91
C LEU A 76 8.08 -2.98 -3.64
N ARG A 77 7.95 -2.61 -2.37
CA ARG A 77 7.75 -1.23 -1.93
C ARG A 77 8.79 -0.84 -0.90
N ILE A 78 9.35 0.34 -1.07
CA ILE A 78 10.20 0.99 -0.08
C ILE A 78 9.50 2.27 0.35
N ARG A 79 9.19 2.38 1.63
CA ARG A 79 8.53 3.54 2.23
C ARG A 79 9.43 4.20 3.25
N ASN A 80 9.70 5.47 3.07
CA ASN A 80 10.34 6.32 4.06
C ASN A 80 9.27 7.16 4.79
N LYS A 81 9.36 7.19 6.12
CA LYS A 81 8.49 7.96 7.00
C LYS A 81 9.34 8.91 7.83
N MET A 82 9.06 10.20 7.76
CA MET A 82 9.82 11.26 8.42
C MET A 82 8.88 12.17 9.21
N GLY A 83 8.90 12.11 10.51
CA GLY A 83 8.06 12.89 11.41
C GLY A 83 8.73 13.20 12.73
N LYS A 84 8.01 13.91 13.58
CA LYS A 84 8.53 14.30 14.90
C LYS A 84 8.90 13.09 15.77
N ASN A 85 8.05 12.08 15.81
CA ASN A 85 8.23 10.88 16.62
C ASN A 85 8.62 9.64 15.81
N THR A 86 8.52 9.70 14.49
CA THR A 86 8.77 8.59 13.58
C THR A 86 9.85 8.95 12.57
N GLU A 87 10.89 8.16 12.51
CA GLU A 87 11.89 8.20 11.43
C GLU A 87 12.20 6.74 11.06
N ALA A 88 11.61 6.27 9.97
CA ALA A 88 11.65 4.85 9.65
C ALA A 88 11.69 4.58 8.15
N VAL A 89 12.40 3.53 7.78
CA VAL A 89 12.33 2.93 6.44
C VAL A 89 11.69 1.56 6.53
N GLN A 90 10.66 1.35 5.73
CA GLN A 90 9.97 0.07 5.59
C GLN A 90 10.19 -0.49 4.19
N ILE A 91 10.57 -1.76 4.12
CA ILE A 91 10.63 -2.53 2.89
C ILE A 91 9.52 -3.57 2.96
N ARG A 92 8.71 -3.68 1.90
CA ARG A 92 7.66 -4.70 1.77
C ARG A 92 7.83 -5.42 0.45
N TYR A 93 7.86 -6.72 0.50
CA TYR A 93 7.92 -7.59 -0.68
C TYR A 93 6.71 -8.52 -0.71
N SER A 94 6.01 -8.53 -1.83
CA SER A 94 4.88 -9.42 -2.12
C SER A 94 5.26 -10.30 -3.30
N PRO A 95 5.64 -11.55 -3.07
CA PRO A 95 6.09 -12.44 -4.14
C PRO A 95 4.97 -12.88 -5.07
N LEU A 96 3.74 -12.88 -4.56
CA LEU A 96 2.55 -13.24 -5.32
C LEU A 96 1.35 -12.45 -4.77
N SER A 97 0.92 -11.48 -5.53
CA SER A 97 -0.36 -10.79 -5.33
C SER A 97 -1.36 -11.29 -6.35
N VAL A 98 -2.61 -11.35 -5.95
CA VAL A 98 -3.73 -11.74 -6.81
C VAL A 98 -4.68 -10.57 -6.89
N ASP A 99 -5.06 -10.18 -8.10
CA ASP A 99 -5.90 -9.02 -8.40
C ASP A 99 -6.94 -9.40 -9.46
N VAL A 100 -8.16 -9.71 -9.03
CA VAL A 100 -9.21 -10.31 -9.87
C VAL A 100 -10.27 -9.27 -10.20
N PRO A 101 -10.47 -8.92 -11.47
CA PRO A 101 -11.60 -8.11 -11.88
C PRO A 101 -12.91 -8.89 -11.72
N VAL A 102 -13.86 -8.29 -11.02
CA VAL A 102 -15.22 -8.82 -10.83
C VAL A 102 -16.21 -7.86 -11.50
N GLY A 103 -16.57 -8.18 -12.73
CA GLY A 103 -17.38 -7.28 -13.57
C GLY A 103 -16.56 -6.11 -14.14
N LYS A 104 -17.24 -4.98 -14.46
CA LYS A 104 -16.61 -3.85 -15.15
C LYS A 104 -15.88 -2.87 -14.25
N ASN A 105 -16.33 -2.74 -13.01
CA ASN A 105 -15.93 -1.64 -12.13
C ASN A 105 -15.37 -2.10 -10.77
N THR A 106 -15.36 -3.38 -10.50
CA THR A 106 -14.96 -3.93 -9.20
C THR A 106 -13.75 -4.82 -9.36
N ASN A 107 -12.81 -4.69 -8.46
CA ASN A 107 -11.61 -5.51 -8.38
C ASN A 107 -11.48 -6.05 -6.96
N ILE A 108 -11.19 -7.34 -6.81
CA ILE A 108 -10.90 -7.97 -5.52
C ILE A 108 -9.43 -8.35 -5.53
N TYR A 109 -8.71 -8.04 -4.46
CA TYR A 109 -7.30 -8.36 -4.37
C TYR A 109 -6.93 -9.04 -3.06
N LEU A 110 -5.88 -9.85 -3.15
CA LEU A 110 -5.22 -10.52 -2.03
C LEU A 110 -3.72 -10.33 -2.18
N ASN A 111 -3.07 -9.82 -1.14
CA ASN A 111 -1.66 -9.49 -1.18
C ASN A 111 -0.95 -10.04 0.08
N PRO A 112 -0.46 -11.30 0.05
CA PRO A 112 0.47 -11.78 1.06
C PRO A 112 1.82 -11.09 0.89
N HIS A 113 2.43 -10.68 1.99
CA HIS A 113 3.66 -9.94 1.96
C HIS A 113 4.57 -10.23 3.16
N TYR A 114 5.83 -9.97 2.96
CA TYR A 114 6.82 -9.87 4.01
C TYR A 114 7.29 -8.42 4.10
N SER A 115 7.39 -7.88 5.32
CA SER A 115 7.86 -6.51 5.55
C SER A 115 8.92 -6.47 6.64
N GLY A 116 9.95 -5.65 6.42
CA GLY A 116 10.91 -5.24 7.42
C GLY A 116 10.85 -3.73 7.60
N GLN A 117 11.02 -3.26 8.82
CA GLN A 117 11.08 -1.84 9.14
C GLN A 117 12.24 -1.56 10.09
N MET A 118 13.07 -0.59 9.72
CA MET A 118 14.06 0.04 10.60
C MET A 118 13.49 1.33 11.14
N ASP A 119 13.37 1.42 12.45
CA ASP A 119 13.05 2.66 13.16
C ASP A 119 14.35 3.27 13.67
N PHE A 120 14.73 4.41 13.11
CA PHE A 120 16.02 5.06 13.43
C PHE A 120 16.01 5.79 14.78
N LYS A 121 14.82 6.17 15.28
CA LYS A 121 14.71 6.80 16.61
C LYS A 121 14.82 5.80 17.74
N GLN A 122 14.38 4.58 17.50
CA GLN A 122 14.42 3.49 18.48
C GLN A 122 15.62 2.56 18.27
N ASP A 123 16.39 2.76 17.19
CA ASP A 123 17.45 1.83 16.73
C ASP A 123 16.97 0.39 16.70
N LYS A 124 15.79 0.17 16.10
CA LYS A 124 15.09 -1.11 16.16
C LYS A 124 14.69 -1.59 14.79
N TRP A 125 15.11 -2.80 14.44
CA TRP A 125 14.59 -3.54 13.30
C TRP A 125 13.42 -4.43 13.72
N THR A 126 12.35 -4.39 12.95
CA THR A 126 11.19 -5.28 13.09
C THR A 126 10.86 -5.91 11.75
N ASN A 127 10.37 -7.14 11.77
CA ASN A 127 9.88 -7.80 10.57
C ASN A 127 8.55 -8.50 10.83
N SER A 128 7.76 -8.70 9.79
CA SER A 128 6.45 -9.31 9.88
C SER A 128 6.05 -9.89 8.53
N ALA A 129 5.51 -11.09 8.54
CA ALA A 129 4.70 -11.60 7.45
C ALA A 129 3.25 -11.14 7.66
N GLY A 130 2.59 -10.74 6.59
CA GLY A 130 1.23 -10.23 6.65
C GLY A 130 0.45 -10.56 5.38
N VAL A 131 -0.83 -10.29 5.42
CA VAL A 131 -1.71 -10.35 4.26
C VAL A 131 -2.70 -9.19 4.34
N PHE A 132 -2.95 -8.54 3.23
CA PHE A 132 -4.14 -7.73 3.09
C PHE A 132 -5.00 -8.23 1.95
N ALA A 133 -6.30 -8.10 2.16
CA ALA A 133 -7.34 -8.39 1.20
C ALA A 133 -8.26 -7.19 1.11
N GLY A 134 -8.71 -6.89 -0.09
CA GLY A 134 -9.56 -5.73 -0.27
C GLY A 134 -10.38 -5.79 -1.55
N VAL A 135 -11.23 -4.79 -1.66
CA VAL A 135 -12.05 -4.55 -2.83
C VAL A 135 -11.84 -3.10 -3.28
N THR A 136 -11.65 -2.91 -4.57
CA THR A 136 -11.63 -1.60 -5.21
C THR A 136 -12.84 -1.46 -6.10
N GLN A 137 -13.61 -0.39 -5.91
CA GLN A 137 -14.74 0.00 -6.74
C GLN A 137 -14.38 1.25 -7.53
N LYS A 138 -14.40 1.17 -8.86
CA LYS A 138 -14.35 2.36 -9.72
C LYS A 138 -15.69 3.08 -9.62
N LEU A 139 -15.66 4.34 -9.24
CA LEU A 139 -16.83 5.21 -9.15
C LEU A 139 -17.13 5.87 -10.52
N ASN A 140 -16.06 6.22 -11.23
CA ASN A 140 -16.08 6.73 -12.60
C ASN A 140 -14.70 6.48 -13.25
N GLU A 141 -14.41 7.08 -14.40
CA GLU A 141 -13.15 6.92 -15.13
C GLU A 141 -11.92 7.39 -14.33
N ASN A 142 -12.11 8.39 -13.47
CA ASN A 142 -11.04 9.04 -12.73
C ASN A 142 -11.03 8.71 -11.24
N ALA A 143 -12.16 8.28 -10.65
CA ALA A 143 -12.28 8.09 -9.22
C ALA A 143 -12.50 6.62 -8.83
N SER A 144 -11.88 6.22 -7.73
CA SER A 144 -12.08 4.90 -7.13
C SER A 144 -12.10 4.98 -5.60
N LEU A 145 -12.79 4.00 -5.00
CA LEU A 145 -12.82 3.74 -3.56
C LEU A 145 -12.33 2.32 -3.33
N SER A 146 -11.39 2.16 -2.39
CA SER A 146 -10.96 0.83 -1.94
C SER A 146 -11.21 0.66 -0.44
N LEU A 147 -11.62 -0.54 -0.06
CA LEU A 147 -11.69 -0.98 1.32
C LEU A 147 -10.77 -2.19 1.47
N GLU A 148 -9.94 -2.17 2.49
CA GLU A 148 -8.90 -3.16 2.71
C GLU A 148 -8.89 -3.60 4.17
N ALA A 149 -8.80 -4.91 4.41
CA ALA A 149 -8.49 -5.48 5.72
C ALA A 149 -7.07 -6.04 5.70
N GLN A 150 -6.34 -5.86 6.76
CA GLN A 150 -4.97 -6.34 6.89
C GLN A 150 -4.79 -7.15 8.18
N ARG A 151 -4.13 -8.29 8.03
CA ARG A 151 -3.61 -9.11 9.11
C ARG A 151 -2.10 -9.04 9.10
N TYR A 152 -1.52 -8.65 10.24
CA TYR A 152 -0.08 -8.66 10.50
C TYR A 152 0.32 -9.94 11.25
N ASN A 153 1.62 -10.16 11.36
CA ASN A 153 2.21 -11.18 12.22
C ASN A 153 1.71 -12.60 11.94
N LEU A 154 1.65 -12.98 10.66
CA LEU A 154 1.24 -14.32 10.25
C LEU A 154 2.19 -15.43 10.74
N GLN A 155 3.45 -15.10 11.09
CA GLN A 155 4.40 -16.01 11.68
C GLN A 155 3.96 -16.47 13.08
N ASP A 156 3.10 -15.72 13.76
CA ASP A 156 2.43 -16.11 15.00
C ASP A 156 0.91 -16.04 14.82
N ILE A 157 0.38 -17.01 14.10
CA ILE A 157 -1.04 -17.05 13.73
C ILE A 157 -1.97 -17.24 14.96
N LYS A 158 -1.44 -17.74 16.07
CA LYS A 158 -2.18 -17.91 17.32
C LYS A 158 -2.39 -16.60 18.06
N ASP A 159 -1.52 -15.59 17.84
CA ASP A 159 -1.71 -14.25 18.39
C ASP A 159 -2.78 -13.50 17.58
N ASN A 160 -4.03 -13.67 17.96
CA ASN A 160 -5.18 -13.01 17.34
C ASN A 160 -5.54 -11.67 18.02
N SER A 161 -4.59 -11.03 18.66
CA SER A 161 -4.81 -9.73 19.33
C SER A 161 -5.15 -8.61 18.33
N ALA A 162 -5.89 -7.61 18.79
CA ALA A 162 -6.33 -6.47 17.99
C ALA A 162 -5.18 -5.70 17.31
N LYS A 163 -3.99 -5.68 17.92
CA LYS A 163 -2.78 -5.04 17.36
C LYS A 163 -2.36 -5.61 16.00
N ASN A 164 -2.76 -6.86 15.69
CA ASN A 164 -2.42 -7.55 14.45
C ASN A 164 -3.44 -7.35 13.33
N TRP A 165 -4.45 -6.54 13.54
CA TRP A 165 -5.51 -6.28 12.57
C TRP A 165 -5.69 -4.80 12.29
N SER A 166 -6.01 -4.47 11.05
CA SER A 166 -6.40 -3.13 10.66
C SER A 166 -7.36 -3.15 9.47
N VAL A 167 -8.05 -2.04 9.28
CA VAL A 167 -8.82 -1.73 8.09
C VAL A 167 -8.33 -0.41 7.50
N ASN A 168 -8.45 -0.27 6.20
CA ASN A 168 -8.04 0.93 5.47
C ASN A 168 -9.10 1.28 4.43
N ALA A 169 -9.46 2.55 4.34
CA ALA A 169 -10.29 3.09 3.28
C ALA A 169 -9.44 4.05 2.44
N ILE A 170 -9.46 3.89 1.12
CA ILE A 170 -8.65 4.65 0.18
C ILE A 170 -9.56 5.24 -0.88
N VAL A 171 -9.54 6.56 -1.01
CA VAL A 171 -10.14 7.28 -2.14
C VAL A 171 -9.02 7.75 -3.05
N SER A 172 -9.11 7.45 -4.32
CA SER A 172 -8.10 7.86 -5.31
C SER A 172 -8.76 8.58 -6.47
N TYR A 173 -8.09 9.61 -6.98
CA TYR A 173 -8.48 10.37 -8.16
C TYR A 173 -7.31 10.49 -9.12
N LYS A 174 -7.53 10.14 -10.40
CA LYS A 174 -6.55 10.23 -11.49
C LYS A 174 -6.72 11.57 -12.22
N PHE A 175 -5.61 12.15 -12.62
CA PHE A 175 -5.54 13.38 -13.44
C PHE A 175 -4.61 13.21 -14.64
#